data_ef8d303a18fb668b0173ad70639cd08a
#
_entry.id   ef8d303a18fb668b0173ad70639cd08a
#
_cell.length_a   1.000
_cell.length_b   1.000
_cell.length_c   1.000
_cell.angle_alpha   90.00
_cell.angle_beta   90.00
_cell.angle_gamma   90.00
#
_symmetry.space_group_name_H-M   'P 1'
#
loop_
_entity.id
_entity.type
_entity.pdbx_description
1 polymer ?
#
loop_
_entity_poly.entity_id
_entity_poly.type
_entity_poly.pdbx_seq_one_letter_code
_entity_poly.pdbx_strand_id
1 'polypeptide(L)'
;MNYRPQDVLHLQLAHERGYGSLQLKDINITGDISIDKLRAKPKGQRKLFQVLQELDTPLTFYSGYAPNTDIICDGGCEAAIKGCLGTIEKRRPGSLKKAKKGAIVTGIYKGDIVVPDGNVLLVGDCTKVDGKLVAKRVMRIKGCPIGARNLFIPVPLLFG
;
A
#
# COMPACT_ATOMS: atom_id res chain seq x y z
N MET A 1 1.00 14.13 -4.25
CA MET A 1 0.04 14.77 -3.32
C MET A 1 0.83 15.70 -2.42
N ASN A 2 0.46 16.97 -2.35
CA ASN A 2 1.03 17.90 -1.38
C ASN A 2 0.22 17.76 -0.09
N TYR A 3 0.68 16.94 0.85
CA TYR A 3 0.11 16.93 2.18
C TYR A 3 0.47 18.25 2.87
N ARG A 4 -0.53 18.95 3.38
CA ARG A 4 -0.30 20.07 4.28
C ARG A 4 -0.04 19.51 5.68
N PRO A 5 0.78 20.14 6.54
CA PRO A 5 1.00 19.68 7.91
C PRO A 5 -0.31 19.43 8.68
N GLN A 6 -1.36 20.22 8.38
CA GLN A 6 -2.70 20.08 8.94
C GLN A 6 -3.41 18.78 8.53
N ASP A 7 -3.01 18.13 7.45
CA ASP A 7 -3.62 16.90 6.97
C ASP A 7 -3.01 15.65 7.65
N VAL A 8 -2.02 15.85 8.53
CA VAL A 8 -1.27 14.79 9.21
C VAL A 8 -1.66 14.73 10.69
N LEU A 9 -2.48 13.76 11.06
CA LEU A 9 -3.13 13.67 12.38
C LEU A 9 -2.14 13.80 13.57
N HIS A 10 -1.00 13.12 13.52
CA HIS A 10 -0.04 13.20 14.64
C HIS A 10 0.63 14.57 14.75
N LEU A 11 0.77 15.32 13.65
CA LEU A 11 1.24 16.71 13.70
C LEU A 11 0.17 17.63 14.28
N GLN A 12 -1.11 17.42 13.92
CA GLN A 12 -2.23 18.16 14.54
C GLN A 12 -2.25 17.94 16.05
N LEU A 13 -2.23 16.68 16.49
CA LEU A 13 -2.23 16.34 17.91
C LEU A 13 -1.04 16.93 18.68
N ALA A 14 0.14 16.96 18.06
CA ALA A 14 1.32 17.60 18.64
C ALA A 14 1.12 19.12 18.80
N HIS A 15 0.56 19.77 17.79
CA HIS A 15 0.25 21.20 17.82
C HIS A 15 -0.80 21.53 18.90
N GLU A 16 -1.92 20.80 18.94
CA GLU A 16 -2.98 20.96 19.94
C GLU A 16 -2.48 20.81 21.39
N ARG A 17 -1.47 19.96 21.59
CA ARG A 17 -0.82 19.73 22.88
C ARG A 17 0.33 20.68 23.19
N GLY A 18 0.58 21.68 22.32
CA GLY A 18 1.64 22.68 22.51
C GLY A 18 3.07 22.17 22.26
N TYR A 19 3.25 21.02 21.59
CA TYR A 19 4.57 20.46 21.28
C TYR A 19 5.22 21.06 20.04
N GLY A 20 4.57 22.00 19.35
CA GLY A 20 5.14 22.69 18.19
C GLY A 20 4.09 23.40 17.34
N SER A 21 4.55 24.09 16.28
CA SER A 21 3.70 24.80 15.34
C SER A 21 3.54 24.02 14.03
N LEU A 22 2.34 24.10 13.44
CA LEU A 22 2.06 23.62 12.08
C LEU A 22 2.39 24.69 11.01
N GLN A 23 2.75 25.89 11.44
CA GLN A 23 3.05 26.98 10.51
C GLN A 23 4.57 27.12 10.31
N LEU A 24 5.01 27.08 9.07
CA LEU A 24 6.43 27.12 8.72
C LEU A 24 7.12 28.41 9.24
N LYS A 25 6.39 29.52 9.31
CA LYS A 25 6.89 30.79 9.85
C LYS A 25 7.31 30.75 11.31
N ASP A 26 6.74 29.82 12.08
CA ASP A 26 7.01 29.66 13.51
C ASP A 26 8.12 28.63 13.78
N ILE A 27 8.67 28.02 12.73
CA ILE A 27 9.71 27.00 12.82
C ILE A 27 11.06 27.63 12.50
N ASN A 28 11.96 27.64 13.48
CA ASN A 28 13.32 28.07 13.25
C ASN A 28 14.11 26.93 12.56
N ILE A 29 14.50 27.17 11.31
CA ILE A 29 15.26 26.21 10.53
C ILE A 29 16.70 26.65 10.46
N THR A 30 17.59 25.83 11.00
CA THR A 30 19.04 26.06 11.01
C THR A 30 19.72 25.06 10.09
N GLY A 31 20.73 25.52 9.33
CA GLY A 31 21.51 24.67 8.44
C GLY A 31 22.15 25.48 7.31
N ASP A 32 23.11 24.86 6.63
CA ASP A 32 23.91 25.49 5.57
C ASP A 32 23.21 25.53 4.21
N ILE A 33 22.05 24.85 4.08
CA ILE A 33 21.31 24.71 2.83
C ILE A 33 19.93 25.36 2.99
N SER A 34 19.58 26.27 2.07
CA SER A 34 18.24 26.88 2.09
C SER A 34 17.14 25.86 1.83
N ILE A 35 15.99 26.03 2.50
CA ILE A 35 14.80 25.16 2.37
C ILE A 35 14.39 25.00 0.90
N ASP A 36 14.46 26.08 0.11
CA ASP A 36 14.05 26.04 -1.29
C ASP A 36 14.94 25.13 -2.14
N LYS A 37 16.21 24.98 -1.79
CA LYS A 37 17.13 24.01 -2.42
C LYS A 37 16.84 22.59 -1.96
N LEU A 38 16.30 22.39 -0.74
CA LEU A 38 15.94 21.10 -0.18
C LEU A 38 14.52 20.64 -0.57
N ARG A 39 13.69 21.52 -1.11
CA ARG A 39 12.39 21.18 -1.66
C ARG A 39 12.54 20.25 -2.87
N ALA A 40 12.94 19.02 -2.62
CA ALA A 40 12.79 17.98 -3.62
C ALA A 40 11.29 17.81 -3.90
N LYS A 41 10.88 18.00 -5.16
CA LYS A 41 9.55 17.53 -5.59
C LYS A 41 9.54 16.03 -5.35
N PRO A 42 8.71 15.49 -4.44
CA PRO A 42 8.69 14.05 -4.25
C PRO A 42 8.35 13.44 -5.61
N LYS A 43 9.24 12.63 -6.15
CA LYS A 43 8.90 11.76 -7.27
C LYS A 43 7.71 10.95 -6.80
N GLY A 44 6.56 11.09 -7.44
CA GLY A 44 5.34 10.42 -7.04
C GLY A 44 5.64 8.94 -6.80
N GLN A 45 5.25 8.41 -5.65
CA GLN A 45 5.45 6.99 -5.37
C GLN A 45 4.69 6.20 -6.42
N ARG A 46 5.39 5.29 -7.11
CA ARG A 46 4.74 4.38 -8.06
C ARG A 46 3.70 3.56 -7.31
N LYS A 47 2.48 3.53 -7.85
CA LYS A 47 1.41 2.70 -7.30
C LYS A 47 1.72 1.21 -7.51
N LEU A 48 1.21 0.35 -6.66
CA LEU A 48 1.50 -1.09 -6.72
C LEU A 48 1.12 -1.70 -8.07
N PHE A 49 0.00 -1.28 -8.67
CA PHE A 49 -0.41 -1.80 -9.99
C PHE A 49 0.62 -1.50 -11.08
N GLN A 50 1.28 -0.33 -11.06
CA GLN A 50 2.35 0.03 -12.00
C GLN A 50 3.57 -0.88 -11.82
N VAL A 51 3.94 -1.16 -10.55
CA VAL A 51 5.04 -2.09 -10.25
C VAL A 51 4.71 -3.50 -10.75
N LEU A 52 3.47 -3.97 -10.56
CA LEU A 52 3.05 -5.30 -11.02
C LEU A 52 3.05 -5.40 -12.56
N GLN A 53 2.62 -4.33 -13.26
CA GLN A 53 2.69 -4.28 -14.72
C GLN A 53 4.14 -4.36 -15.24
N GLU A 54 5.06 -3.64 -14.61
CA GLU A 54 6.49 -3.68 -14.97
C GLU A 54 7.13 -5.06 -14.74
N LEU A 55 6.66 -5.79 -13.73
CA LEU A 55 7.16 -7.13 -13.41
C LEU A 55 6.57 -8.23 -14.31
N ASP A 56 5.68 -7.87 -15.25
CA ASP A 56 5.04 -8.83 -16.17
C ASP A 56 4.48 -10.06 -15.42
N THR A 57 3.76 -9.80 -14.34
CA THR A 57 3.21 -10.83 -13.46
C THR A 57 1.73 -11.08 -13.75
N PRO A 58 1.23 -12.33 -13.62
CA PRO A 58 -0.19 -12.64 -13.73
C PRO A 58 -1.01 -12.22 -12.49
N LEU A 59 -0.41 -11.48 -11.56
CA LEU A 59 -1.09 -10.96 -10.37
C LEU A 59 -1.78 -9.64 -10.68
N THR A 60 -3.02 -9.49 -10.23
CA THR A 60 -3.80 -8.24 -10.30
C THR A 60 -3.91 -7.63 -8.93
N PHE A 61 -3.81 -6.32 -8.85
CA PHE A 61 -3.99 -5.57 -7.60
C PHE A 61 -5.28 -4.75 -7.62
N TYR A 62 -6.07 -4.90 -6.57
CA TYR A 62 -7.29 -4.14 -6.34
C TYR A 62 -7.15 -3.29 -5.08
N SER A 63 -7.15 -1.97 -5.25
CA SER A 63 -7.13 -1.00 -4.15
C SER A 63 -8.53 -0.53 -3.84
N GLY A 64 -8.98 -0.75 -2.62
CA GLY A 64 -10.27 -0.32 -2.12
C GLY A 64 -10.17 0.95 -1.26
N TYR A 65 -11.31 1.39 -0.76
CA TYR A 65 -11.44 2.57 0.08
C TYR A 65 -11.00 2.30 1.52
N ALA A 66 -10.53 3.32 2.20
CA ALA A 66 -10.33 3.27 3.65
C ALA A 66 -11.70 3.17 4.37
N PRO A 67 -11.79 2.47 5.52
CA PRO A 67 -13.04 2.35 6.27
C PRO A 67 -13.67 3.71 6.57
N ASN A 68 -14.99 3.81 6.37
CA ASN A 68 -15.78 5.01 6.64
C ASN A 68 -15.36 6.27 5.87
N THR A 69 -14.71 6.10 4.73
CA THR A 69 -14.30 7.20 3.84
C THR A 69 -14.55 6.86 2.38
N ASP A 70 -14.56 7.88 1.52
CA ASP A 70 -14.55 7.72 0.06
C ASP A 70 -13.14 7.93 -0.52
N ILE A 71 -12.11 7.79 0.33
CA ILE A 71 -10.70 7.92 -0.06
C ILE A 71 -10.12 6.53 -0.26
N ILE A 72 -9.48 6.31 -1.40
CA ILE A 72 -8.73 5.07 -1.67
C ILE A 72 -7.65 4.91 -0.60
N CYS A 73 -7.59 3.72 0.00
CA CYS A 73 -6.62 3.42 1.05
C CYS A 73 -5.20 3.33 0.46
N ASP A 74 -4.47 4.43 0.53
CA ASP A 74 -3.03 4.51 0.21
C ASP A 74 -2.15 4.03 1.40
N GLY A 75 -2.74 3.24 2.31
CA GLY A 75 -2.13 2.86 3.56
C GLY A 75 -0.90 1.94 3.43
N GLY A 76 -0.28 1.68 4.58
CA GLY A 76 0.95 0.89 4.68
C GLY A 76 0.87 -0.53 4.12
N CYS A 77 -0.34 -1.08 3.91
CA CYS A 77 -0.52 -2.39 3.29
C CYS A 77 0.05 -2.43 1.85
N GLU A 78 -0.18 -1.40 1.04
CA GLU A 78 0.40 -1.33 -0.31
C GLU A 78 1.93 -1.28 -0.26
N ALA A 79 2.49 -0.48 0.65
CA ALA A 79 3.94 -0.41 0.84
C ALA A 79 4.52 -1.76 1.29
N ALA A 80 3.85 -2.46 2.19
CA ALA A 80 4.23 -3.80 2.64
C ALA A 80 4.21 -4.83 1.51
N ILE A 81 3.17 -4.80 0.65
CA ILE A 81 3.06 -5.66 -0.53
C ILE A 81 4.20 -5.36 -1.50
N LYS A 82 4.45 -4.09 -1.84
CA LYS A 82 5.58 -3.70 -2.70
C LYS A 82 6.92 -4.18 -2.16
N GLY A 83 7.15 -3.99 -0.87
CA GLY A 83 8.36 -4.45 -0.19
C GLY A 83 8.53 -5.96 -0.23
N CYS A 84 7.45 -6.72 -0.01
CA CYS A 84 7.46 -8.18 -0.09
C CYS A 84 7.75 -8.67 -1.52
N LEU A 85 6.98 -8.21 -2.51
CA LEU A 85 7.13 -8.62 -3.91
C LEU A 85 8.50 -8.23 -4.47
N GLY A 86 8.95 -7.00 -4.20
CA GLY A 86 10.30 -6.55 -4.60
C GLY A 86 11.41 -7.38 -3.97
N THR A 87 11.26 -7.82 -2.72
CA THR A 87 12.22 -8.70 -2.06
C THR A 87 12.22 -10.09 -2.68
N ILE A 88 11.04 -10.64 -2.98
CA ILE A 88 10.92 -11.96 -3.65
C ILE A 88 11.60 -11.91 -5.01
N GLU A 89 11.28 -10.90 -5.83
CA GLU A 89 11.87 -10.74 -7.16
C GLU A 89 13.38 -10.52 -7.12
N LYS A 90 13.87 -9.71 -6.16
CA LYS A 90 15.32 -9.50 -5.96
C LYS A 90 16.05 -10.79 -5.59
N ARG A 91 15.45 -11.63 -4.76
CA ARG A 91 16.07 -12.90 -4.32
C ARG A 91 15.93 -14.02 -5.33
N ARG A 92 14.87 -13.99 -6.14
CA ARG A 92 14.55 -15.00 -7.16
C ARG A 92 14.03 -14.30 -8.42
N PRO A 93 14.93 -13.72 -9.24
CA PRO A 93 14.55 -12.99 -10.44
C PRO A 93 13.65 -13.82 -11.37
N GLY A 94 12.58 -13.22 -11.87
CA GLY A 94 11.58 -13.86 -12.74
C GLY A 94 10.57 -14.75 -12.00
N SER A 95 10.62 -14.85 -10.67
CA SER A 95 9.64 -15.65 -9.91
C SER A 95 8.23 -15.10 -9.99
N LEU A 96 8.07 -13.77 -9.99
CA LEU A 96 6.76 -13.13 -10.08
C LEU A 96 6.15 -13.26 -11.47
N LYS A 97 6.94 -13.32 -12.52
CA LYS A 97 6.47 -13.62 -13.88
C LYS A 97 5.87 -15.03 -13.99
N LYS A 98 6.41 -15.97 -13.22
CA LYS A 98 5.96 -17.38 -13.17
C LYS A 98 4.90 -17.63 -12.09
N ALA A 99 4.46 -16.59 -11.40
CA ALA A 99 3.45 -16.72 -10.35
C ALA A 99 2.14 -17.28 -10.90
N LYS A 100 1.41 -18.01 -10.07
CA LYS A 100 0.04 -18.43 -10.40
C LYS A 100 -0.87 -17.22 -10.51
N LYS A 101 -1.83 -17.29 -11.43
CA LYS A 101 -2.86 -16.25 -11.60
C LYS A 101 -3.56 -15.95 -10.28
N GLY A 102 -3.78 -14.67 -9.98
CA GLY A 102 -4.45 -14.30 -8.76
C GLY A 102 -4.64 -12.81 -8.57
N ALA A 103 -5.23 -12.47 -7.43
CA ALA A 103 -5.49 -11.10 -7.05
C ALA A 103 -5.05 -10.81 -5.63
N ILE A 104 -4.53 -9.60 -5.41
CA ILE A 104 -4.23 -9.04 -4.10
C ILE A 104 -5.16 -7.84 -3.89
N VAL A 105 -5.85 -7.82 -2.76
CA VAL A 105 -6.88 -6.82 -2.46
C VAL A 105 -6.54 -6.12 -1.15
N THR A 106 -6.67 -4.79 -1.13
CA THR A 106 -6.57 -3.96 0.08
C THR A 106 -7.77 -3.04 0.20
N GLY A 107 -8.13 -2.65 1.43
CA GLY A 107 -9.25 -1.76 1.69
C GLY A 107 -10.61 -2.35 1.31
N ILE A 108 -11.64 -1.51 1.27
CA ILE A 108 -13.01 -1.89 0.88
C ILE A 108 -13.15 -1.71 -0.63
N TYR A 109 -13.08 -2.80 -1.38
CA TYR A 109 -13.20 -2.78 -2.84
C TYR A 109 -14.67 -2.85 -3.26
N LYS A 110 -15.14 -1.83 -3.99
CA LYS A 110 -16.51 -1.75 -4.51
C LYS A 110 -16.53 -2.30 -5.94
N GLY A 111 -16.81 -3.57 -6.09
CA GLY A 111 -16.91 -4.24 -7.41
C GLY A 111 -16.65 -5.75 -7.32
N ASP A 112 -16.81 -6.42 -8.43
CA ASP A 112 -16.63 -7.85 -8.55
C ASP A 112 -15.15 -8.22 -8.74
N ILE A 113 -14.74 -9.32 -8.11
CA ILE A 113 -13.44 -9.96 -8.34
C ILE A 113 -13.71 -11.40 -8.77
N VAL A 114 -13.48 -11.69 -10.05
CA VAL A 114 -13.76 -12.99 -10.64
C VAL A 114 -12.47 -13.58 -11.20
N VAL A 115 -11.88 -14.49 -10.44
CA VAL A 115 -10.63 -15.19 -10.79
C VAL A 115 -10.83 -16.70 -10.50
N PRO A 116 -11.69 -17.40 -11.26
CA PRO A 116 -12.16 -18.74 -10.91
C PRO A 116 -11.02 -19.77 -10.79
N ASP A 117 -9.99 -19.63 -11.64
CA ASP A 117 -8.81 -20.51 -11.63
C ASP A 117 -7.64 -19.96 -10.82
N GLY A 118 -7.83 -18.79 -10.20
CA GLY A 118 -6.78 -18.10 -9.46
C GLY A 118 -7.06 -17.98 -7.97
N ASN A 119 -6.07 -17.51 -7.25
CA ASN A 119 -6.13 -17.30 -5.81
C ASN A 119 -6.32 -15.81 -5.48
N VAL A 120 -6.97 -15.52 -4.35
CA VAL A 120 -7.17 -14.15 -3.86
C VAL A 120 -6.57 -14.00 -2.47
N LEU A 121 -5.76 -12.95 -2.30
CA LEU A 121 -5.18 -12.55 -1.03
C LEU A 121 -5.82 -11.23 -0.57
N LEU A 122 -6.58 -11.29 0.52
CA LEU A 122 -7.15 -10.14 1.19
C LEU A 122 -6.16 -9.65 2.26
N VAL A 123 -5.66 -8.42 2.11
CA VAL A 123 -4.58 -7.88 2.95
C VAL A 123 -5.09 -6.74 3.82
N GLY A 124 -5.12 -6.96 5.12
CA GLY A 124 -5.55 -6.00 6.13
C GLY A 124 -6.88 -6.36 6.79
N ASP A 125 -7.07 -5.84 8.01
CA ASP A 125 -8.31 -6.07 8.78
C ASP A 125 -9.53 -5.46 8.10
N CYS A 126 -9.35 -4.28 7.49
CA CYS A 126 -10.42 -3.55 6.80
C CYS A 126 -10.77 -4.09 5.42
N THR A 127 -10.00 -5.06 4.90
CA THR A 127 -10.21 -5.51 3.52
C THR A 127 -11.52 -6.25 3.37
N LYS A 128 -12.34 -5.75 2.44
CA LYS A 128 -13.65 -6.31 2.09
C LYS A 128 -13.88 -6.15 0.58
N VAL A 129 -14.59 -7.09 -0.01
CA VAL A 129 -15.10 -6.99 -1.38
C VAL A 129 -16.61 -6.82 -1.28
N ASP A 130 -17.12 -5.65 -1.72
CA ASP A 130 -18.56 -5.33 -1.72
C ASP A 130 -19.22 -5.72 -3.05
N GLY A 131 -18.76 -6.80 -3.64
CA GLY A 131 -19.28 -7.39 -4.86
C GLY A 131 -19.10 -8.89 -4.81
N LYS A 132 -19.24 -9.53 -5.97
CA LYS A 132 -19.04 -10.96 -6.11
C LYS A 132 -17.55 -11.28 -6.01
N LEU A 133 -17.19 -12.23 -5.13
CA LEU A 133 -15.83 -12.75 -5.02
C LEU A 133 -15.82 -14.22 -5.45
N VAL A 134 -15.20 -14.51 -6.60
CA VAL A 134 -15.04 -15.88 -7.11
C VAL A 134 -13.55 -16.15 -7.28
N ALA A 135 -13.05 -17.18 -6.61
CA ALA A 135 -11.66 -17.60 -6.68
C ALA A 135 -11.53 -19.07 -6.31
N LYS A 136 -10.45 -19.72 -6.76
CA LYS A 136 -10.11 -21.08 -6.37
C LYS A 136 -9.82 -21.19 -4.86
N ARG A 137 -9.10 -20.20 -4.33
CA ARG A 137 -8.75 -20.07 -2.91
C ARG A 137 -8.72 -18.60 -2.49
N VAL A 138 -9.29 -18.33 -1.34
CA VAL A 138 -9.22 -16.99 -0.71
C VAL A 138 -8.48 -17.12 0.62
N MET A 139 -7.48 -16.28 0.82
CA MET A 139 -6.76 -16.16 2.08
C MET A 139 -6.83 -14.73 2.59
N ARG A 140 -6.94 -14.56 3.90
CA ARG A 140 -6.91 -13.26 4.56
C ARG A 140 -5.70 -13.15 5.47
N ILE A 141 -5.02 -12.01 5.42
CA ILE A 141 -3.97 -11.65 6.37
C ILE A 141 -4.45 -10.45 7.17
N LYS A 142 -4.47 -10.59 8.49
CA LYS A 142 -4.89 -9.56 9.43
C LYS A 142 -3.76 -8.59 9.75
N GLY A 143 -4.12 -7.36 10.11
CA GLY A 143 -3.23 -6.26 10.51
C GLY A 143 -3.62 -4.95 9.83
N CYS A 144 -3.41 -3.81 10.50
CA CYS A 144 -3.65 -2.48 9.93
C CYS A 144 -2.66 -1.46 10.53
N PRO A 145 -1.63 -1.03 9.76
CA PRO A 145 -1.14 -1.63 8.52
C PRO A 145 -0.46 -2.98 8.76
N ILE A 146 -0.42 -3.80 7.72
CA ILE A 146 0.31 -5.07 7.80
C ILE A 146 1.81 -4.85 7.58
N GLY A 147 2.64 -5.63 8.28
CA GLY A 147 4.09 -5.65 8.02
C GLY A 147 4.47 -6.54 6.84
N ALA A 148 5.47 -6.13 6.06
CA ALA A 148 5.94 -6.90 4.91
C ALA A 148 6.34 -8.35 5.26
N ARG A 149 6.89 -8.58 6.44
CA ARG A 149 7.28 -9.92 6.93
C ARG A 149 6.10 -10.90 6.97
N ASN A 150 4.89 -10.40 7.23
CA ASN A 150 3.69 -11.22 7.33
C ASN A 150 3.22 -11.74 5.95
N LEU A 151 3.79 -11.21 4.87
CA LEU A 151 3.48 -11.57 3.49
C LEU A 151 4.45 -12.61 2.91
N PHE A 152 5.64 -12.79 3.49
CA PHE A 152 6.67 -13.68 2.93
C PHE A 152 6.31 -15.17 2.92
N ILE A 153 5.36 -15.61 3.72
CA ILE A 153 4.84 -16.97 3.70
C ILE A 153 3.58 -17.07 2.83
N PRO A 154 2.52 -16.25 3.06
CA PRO A 154 1.27 -16.41 2.31
C PRO A 154 1.40 -16.06 0.82
N VAL A 155 2.26 -15.12 0.43
CA VAL A 155 2.43 -14.78 -1.00
C VAL A 155 3.01 -15.97 -1.78
N PRO A 156 4.16 -16.57 -1.42
CA PRO A 156 4.65 -17.75 -2.10
C PRO A 156 3.71 -18.95 -1.98
N LEU A 157 3.01 -19.12 -0.87
CA LEU A 157 2.06 -20.23 -0.66
C LEU A 157 0.88 -20.17 -1.64
N LEU A 158 0.39 -18.97 -1.92
CA LEU A 158 -0.75 -18.77 -2.82
C LEU A 158 -0.36 -18.69 -4.28
N PHE A 159 0.76 -18.05 -4.58
CA PHE A 159 1.11 -17.64 -5.94
C PHE A 159 2.40 -18.31 -6.46
N GLY A 160 3.12 -19.01 -5.61
CA GLY A 160 4.31 -19.78 -6.00
C GLY A 160 4.06 -21.10 -6.71
#